data_6c74dc6dca729b3f17833441786d8f1c
#
_entry.id   6c74dc6dca729b3f17833441786d8f1c
#
_cell.length_a   1.000
_cell.length_b   1.000
_cell.length_c   1.000
_cell.angle_alpha   90.00
_cell.angle_beta   90.00
_cell.angle_gamma   90.00
#
_symmetry.space_group_name_H-M   'P 1'
#
loop_
_entity.id
_entity.type
_entity.pdbx_description
1 polymer ?
#
loop_
_entity_poly.entity_id
_entity_poly.type
_entity_poly.pdbx_seq_one_letter_code
_entity_poly.pdbx_strand_id
1 'polypeptide(L)'
;IGTPIPSPTIAAMYPFIFDSIKDPGLSVLLGVDFSGGVILFNQFLYQIRKENNRNNANMIILGTSGSGKSTAAKLVLRSHIRNGCQIVAIDPENELEEITRTFGGDTVDIGKGGQFGMINPLEVIIDADEEEIKQGLGYTVLTRTLQSLKAFMRYYDPSITEDVLTMFSEVVQDTYKRFGIDFDTDFSHFTSNDYPTFTDVYATIKGRILSMPEQTHEKDILQRLQLKVKPLVTELKFYFDGKTTIRKDSDFMVFNIKELMNSEGNTKNALFFNILRFAWGLCLDTSVNTILMVDEAHVLLGANNELGADFLAQVQRRARKYNTGTIIITQQPSDFSDPAVITQGKAIFDNSS
;
A
#
# COMPACT_ATOMS: atom_id res chain seq x y z
N ILE A 1 -38.24 -58.90 -14.80
CA ILE A 1 -38.16 -57.98 -15.97
C ILE A 1 -37.92 -56.59 -15.39
N GLY A 2 -36.70 -56.08 -15.48
CA GLY A 2 -36.39 -54.75 -15.04
C GLY A 2 -36.91 -53.69 -16.03
N THR A 3 -37.42 -52.56 -15.56
CA THR A 3 -37.82 -51.44 -16.38
C THR A 3 -36.53 -50.68 -16.82
N PRO A 4 -36.27 -50.54 -18.11
CA PRO A 4 -35.10 -49.80 -18.58
C PRO A 4 -35.28 -48.33 -18.25
N ILE A 5 -34.34 -47.79 -17.48
CA ILE A 5 -34.27 -46.35 -17.16
C ILE A 5 -33.27 -45.71 -18.14
N PRO A 6 -33.64 -44.65 -18.88
CA PRO A 6 -32.72 -43.95 -19.75
C PRO A 6 -31.51 -43.39 -18.99
N SER A 7 -30.31 -43.43 -19.58
CA SER A 7 -29.08 -42.92 -18.96
C SER A 7 -29.17 -41.46 -18.49
N PRO A 8 -29.85 -40.53 -19.19
CA PRO A 8 -30.06 -39.17 -18.70
C PRO A 8 -30.86 -39.12 -17.39
N THR A 9 -31.87 -40.05 -17.23
CA THR A 9 -32.67 -40.12 -15.99
C THR A 9 -31.83 -40.60 -14.81
N ILE A 10 -30.97 -41.60 -15.05
CA ILE A 10 -30.05 -42.09 -14.03
C ILE A 10 -29.04 -40.97 -13.65
N ALA A 11 -28.52 -40.23 -14.63
CA ALA A 11 -27.63 -39.11 -14.38
C ALA A 11 -28.30 -38.01 -13.56
N ALA A 12 -29.57 -37.69 -13.85
CA ALA A 12 -30.36 -36.71 -13.10
C ALA A 12 -30.67 -37.13 -11.66
N MET A 13 -30.62 -38.44 -11.36
CA MET A 13 -30.80 -38.99 -10.00
C MET A 13 -29.49 -39.05 -9.19
N TYR A 14 -28.36 -38.66 -9.77
CA TYR A 14 -27.07 -38.64 -9.07
C TYR A 14 -27.04 -37.52 -8.01
N PRO A 15 -27.02 -37.86 -6.70
CA PRO A 15 -27.23 -36.87 -5.64
C PRO A 15 -25.95 -36.07 -5.28
N PHE A 16 -24.82 -36.39 -5.93
CA PHE A 16 -23.51 -35.80 -5.59
C PHE A 16 -23.03 -34.75 -6.58
N ILE A 17 -23.97 -34.04 -7.19
CA ILE A 17 -23.66 -32.90 -8.06
C ILE A 17 -23.68 -31.65 -7.19
N PHE A 18 -22.48 -31.05 -7.02
CA PHE A 18 -22.30 -29.77 -6.31
C PHE A 18 -21.94 -28.70 -7.32
N ASP A 19 -22.68 -27.61 -7.34
CA ASP A 19 -22.39 -26.42 -8.14
C ASP A 19 -21.54 -25.43 -7.29
N SER A 20 -20.40 -25.92 -6.81
CA SER A 20 -19.50 -25.16 -5.98
C SER A 20 -18.27 -24.69 -6.76
N ILE A 21 -17.71 -23.55 -6.37
CA ILE A 21 -16.47 -23.03 -6.95
C ILE A 21 -15.33 -24.01 -6.64
N LYS A 22 -14.68 -24.54 -7.66
CA LYS A 22 -13.54 -25.46 -7.58
C LYS A 22 -12.43 -24.97 -8.52
N ASP A 23 -11.79 -23.91 -8.12
CA ASP A 23 -10.68 -23.35 -8.90
C ASP A 23 -9.46 -24.27 -8.84
N PRO A 24 -8.73 -24.43 -9.95
CA PRO A 24 -7.49 -25.20 -9.98
C PRO A 24 -6.31 -24.41 -9.37
N GLY A 25 -5.23 -25.12 -9.08
CA GLY A 25 -3.97 -24.57 -8.60
C GLY A 25 -3.97 -24.35 -7.09
N LEU A 26 -3.26 -23.30 -6.64
CA LEU A 26 -3.08 -22.99 -5.22
C LEU A 26 -4.34 -22.31 -4.64
N SER A 27 -5.38 -23.11 -4.43
CA SER A 27 -6.69 -22.61 -4.00
C SER A 27 -6.79 -22.55 -2.47
N VAL A 28 -7.55 -21.57 -2.00
CA VAL A 28 -7.96 -21.41 -0.60
C VAL A 28 -9.25 -22.19 -0.38
N LEU A 29 -9.31 -23.02 0.65
CA LEU A 29 -10.54 -23.62 1.12
C LEU A 29 -11.34 -22.57 1.89
N LEU A 30 -12.40 -22.03 1.30
CA LEU A 30 -13.27 -21.04 1.94
C LEU A 30 -14.33 -21.68 2.84
N GLY A 31 -14.75 -22.91 2.55
CA GLY A 31 -15.79 -23.60 3.29
C GLY A 31 -16.54 -24.61 2.45
N VAL A 32 -17.78 -24.86 2.83
CA VAL A 32 -18.74 -25.69 2.10
C VAL A 32 -19.99 -24.89 1.76
N ASP A 33 -20.55 -25.11 0.57
CA ASP A 33 -21.81 -24.51 0.17
C ASP A 33 -23.02 -25.18 0.84
N PHE A 34 -24.22 -24.65 0.57
CA PHE A 34 -25.46 -25.20 1.13
C PHE A 34 -25.77 -26.62 0.67
N SER A 35 -25.18 -27.08 -0.44
CA SER A 35 -25.33 -28.42 -0.99
C SER A 35 -24.30 -29.41 -0.40
N GLY A 36 -23.35 -28.91 0.46
CA GLY A 36 -22.25 -29.69 0.99
C GLY A 36 -21.03 -29.78 0.07
N GLY A 37 -21.02 -29.00 -1.03
CA GLY A 37 -19.88 -28.90 -1.94
C GLY A 37 -18.75 -28.05 -1.35
N VAL A 38 -17.52 -28.51 -1.52
CA VAL A 38 -16.32 -27.78 -1.07
C VAL A 38 -16.07 -26.56 -1.97
N ILE A 39 -15.87 -25.39 -1.38
CA ILE A 39 -15.54 -24.15 -2.08
C ILE A 39 -14.02 -23.97 -2.05
N LEU A 40 -13.40 -24.14 -3.23
CA LEU A 40 -11.98 -23.90 -3.46
C LEU A 40 -11.85 -22.65 -4.35
N PHE A 41 -11.27 -21.62 -3.82
CA PHE A 41 -11.12 -20.33 -4.49
C PHE A 41 -9.64 -20.00 -4.73
N ASN A 42 -9.26 -19.74 -5.98
CA ASN A 42 -7.94 -19.28 -6.34
C ASN A 42 -7.98 -17.79 -6.70
N GLN A 43 -7.46 -16.94 -5.83
CA GLN A 43 -7.44 -15.49 -6.02
C GLN A 43 -6.62 -15.09 -7.25
N PHE A 44 -5.55 -15.83 -7.58
CA PHE A 44 -4.68 -15.61 -8.73
C PHE A 44 -5.05 -16.45 -9.96
N LEU A 45 -6.32 -16.87 -10.08
CA LEU A 45 -6.76 -17.73 -11.17
C LEU A 45 -6.50 -17.14 -12.56
N TYR A 46 -6.53 -15.81 -12.71
CA TYR A 46 -6.24 -15.11 -13.98
C TYR A 46 -4.85 -15.40 -14.54
N GLN A 47 -3.88 -15.80 -13.70
CA GLN A 47 -2.53 -16.17 -14.12
C GLN A 47 -2.50 -17.56 -14.79
N ILE A 48 -3.45 -18.44 -14.47
CA ILE A 48 -3.50 -19.82 -14.94
C ILE A 48 -4.46 -19.96 -16.11
N ARG A 49 -5.63 -19.30 -16.05
CA ARG A 49 -6.72 -19.41 -17.05
C ARG A 49 -7.17 -18.04 -17.52
N LYS A 50 -6.96 -17.75 -18.81
CA LYS A 50 -7.41 -16.50 -19.45
C LYS A 50 -8.90 -16.51 -19.81
N GLU A 51 -9.56 -17.66 -19.79
CA GLU A 51 -10.95 -17.84 -20.25
C GLU A 51 -12.00 -17.58 -19.17
N ASN A 52 -11.59 -17.36 -17.92
CA ASN A 52 -12.51 -17.04 -16.84
C ASN A 52 -12.73 -15.52 -16.74
N ASN A 53 -13.95 -15.13 -16.37
CA ASN A 53 -14.33 -13.71 -16.18
C ASN A 53 -13.56 -13.00 -15.06
N ARG A 54 -12.64 -13.68 -14.35
CA ARG A 54 -11.76 -13.08 -13.33
C ARG A 54 -10.49 -12.56 -13.99
N ASN A 55 -10.37 -11.24 -14.01
CA ASN A 55 -9.26 -10.54 -14.69
C ASN A 55 -8.18 -10.01 -13.75
N ASN A 56 -8.38 -10.12 -12.44
CA ASN A 56 -7.46 -9.64 -11.40
C ASN A 56 -7.57 -10.51 -10.14
N ALA A 57 -6.76 -10.20 -9.12
CA ALA A 57 -6.75 -10.87 -7.82
C ALA A 57 -7.30 -9.96 -6.70
N ASN A 58 -8.23 -9.08 -7.00
CA ASN A 58 -8.79 -8.16 -6.01
C ASN A 58 -10.06 -8.76 -5.39
N MET A 59 -10.11 -8.81 -4.08
CA MET A 59 -11.21 -9.37 -3.29
C MET A 59 -11.75 -8.32 -2.31
N ILE A 60 -13.07 -8.28 -2.16
CA ILE A 60 -13.74 -7.52 -1.10
C ILE A 60 -14.46 -8.50 -0.17
N ILE A 61 -14.23 -8.37 1.14
CA ILE A 61 -14.95 -9.12 2.18
C ILE A 61 -15.90 -8.15 2.89
N LEU A 62 -17.19 -8.42 2.76
CA LEU A 62 -18.25 -7.62 3.36
C LEU A 62 -18.97 -8.40 4.47
N GLY A 63 -19.32 -7.74 5.55
CA GLY A 63 -20.14 -8.32 6.60
C GLY A 63 -20.24 -7.42 7.84
N THR A 64 -21.35 -7.50 8.54
CA THR A 64 -21.57 -6.75 9.77
C THR A 64 -20.61 -7.17 10.89
N SER A 65 -20.50 -6.35 11.94
CA SER A 65 -19.67 -6.72 13.10
C SER A 65 -20.13 -8.07 13.68
N GLY A 66 -19.17 -8.92 14.04
CA GLY A 66 -19.43 -10.27 14.57
C GLY A 66 -19.84 -11.34 13.54
N SER A 67 -19.91 -11.00 12.23
CA SER A 67 -20.29 -11.96 11.18
C SER A 67 -19.18 -12.96 10.79
N GLY A 68 -17.98 -12.83 11.37
CA GLY A 68 -16.85 -13.71 11.08
C GLY A 68 -15.89 -13.20 9.99
N LYS A 69 -15.98 -11.92 9.57
CA LYS A 69 -15.07 -11.31 8.57
C LYS A 69 -13.59 -11.54 8.88
N SER A 70 -13.16 -11.16 10.10
CA SER A 70 -11.75 -11.29 10.51
C SER A 70 -11.32 -12.77 10.56
N THR A 71 -12.23 -13.70 10.90
CA THR A 71 -11.94 -15.15 10.85
C THR A 71 -11.75 -15.62 9.41
N ALA A 72 -12.65 -15.23 8.50
CA ALA A 72 -12.53 -15.55 7.08
C ALA A 72 -11.24 -14.97 6.47
N ALA A 73 -10.94 -13.71 6.78
CA ALA A 73 -9.72 -13.06 6.34
C ALA A 73 -8.46 -13.76 6.82
N LYS A 74 -8.40 -14.12 8.12
CA LYS A 74 -7.27 -14.87 8.69
C LYS A 74 -7.12 -16.27 8.07
N LEU A 75 -8.24 -16.92 7.70
CA LEU A 75 -8.21 -18.19 6.96
C LEU A 75 -7.59 -18.02 5.57
N VAL A 76 -8.01 -17.00 4.85
CA VAL A 76 -7.50 -16.65 3.50
C VAL A 76 -6.01 -16.32 3.59
N LEU A 77 -5.59 -15.46 4.53
CA LEU A 77 -4.18 -15.10 4.74
C LEU A 77 -3.32 -16.33 5.03
N ARG A 78 -3.76 -17.20 5.96
CA ARG A 78 -3.03 -18.46 6.26
C ARG A 78 -2.78 -19.31 5.03
N SER A 79 -3.75 -19.37 4.13
CA SER A 79 -3.62 -20.12 2.89
C SER A 79 -2.64 -19.46 1.94
N HIS A 80 -2.68 -18.14 1.80
CA HIS A 80 -1.73 -17.40 0.95
C HIS A 80 -0.29 -17.49 1.47
N ILE A 81 -0.08 -17.38 2.78
CA ILE A 81 1.25 -17.57 3.39
C ILE A 81 1.79 -18.96 3.09
N ARG A 82 0.96 -20.00 3.24
CA ARG A 82 1.35 -21.39 2.92
C ARG A 82 1.66 -21.60 1.44
N ASN A 83 1.03 -20.81 0.58
CA ASN A 83 1.24 -20.83 -0.86
C ASN A 83 2.47 -20.01 -1.29
N GLY A 84 3.22 -19.44 -0.35
CA GLY A 84 4.42 -18.64 -0.63
C GLY A 84 4.13 -17.23 -1.12
N CYS A 85 2.93 -16.70 -0.87
CA CYS A 85 2.63 -15.30 -1.15
C CYS A 85 3.24 -14.39 -0.08
N GLN A 86 3.78 -13.26 -0.49
CA GLN A 86 4.09 -12.16 0.41
C GLN A 86 2.81 -11.49 0.89
N ILE A 87 2.74 -11.13 2.17
CA ILE A 87 1.61 -10.42 2.75
C ILE A 87 2.05 -9.06 3.25
N VAL A 88 1.34 -8.03 2.81
CA VAL A 88 1.44 -6.66 3.32
C VAL A 88 0.06 -6.27 3.85
N ALA A 89 -0.07 -5.96 5.13
CA ALA A 89 -1.37 -5.66 5.72
C ALA A 89 -1.38 -4.31 6.42
N ILE A 90 -2.49 -3.59 6.31
CA ILE A 90 -2.80 -2.36 7.07
C ILE A 90 -3.88 -2.72 8.08
N ASP A 91 -3.57 -2.56 9.36
CA ASP A 91 -4.38 -3.03 10.49
C ASP A 91 -4.68 -1.87 11.46
N PRO A 92 -5.84 -1.22 11.32
CA PRO A 92 -6.26 -0.13 12.20
C PRO A 92 -6.63 -0.56 13.62
N GLU A 93 -7.02 -1.82 13.82
CA GLU A 93 -7.51 -2.33 15.11
C GLU A 93 -6.51 -3.21 15.85
N ASN A 94 -5.36 -3.53 15.22
CA ASN A 94 -4.34 -4.45 15.74
C ASN A 94 -4.88 -5.89 15.97
N GLU A 95 -5.71 -6.37 15.04
CA GLU A 95 -6.28 -7.73 15.10
C GLU A 95 -5.36 -8.81 14.50
N LEU A 96 -4.34 -8.42 13.74
CA LEU A 96 -3.47 -9.34 13.01
C LEU A 96 -2.20 -9.73 13.78
N GLU A 97 -1.91 -9.12 14.95
CA GLU A 97 -0.67 -9.33 15.70
C GLU A 97 -0.40 -10.81 16.01
N GLU A 98 -1.42 -11.56 16.46
CA GLU A 98 -1.26 -12.96 16.82
C GLU A 98 -0.92 -13.85 15.62
N ILE A 99 -1.62 -13.67 14.49
CA ILE A 99 -1.35 -14.44 13.27
C ILE A 99 0.02 -14.08 12.68
N THR A 100 0.40 -12.80 12.72
CA THR A 100 1.70 -12.33 12.25
C THR A 100 2.82 -13.00 13.03
N ARG A 101 2.75 -12.99 14.35
CA ARG A 101 3.72 -13.68 15.21
C ARG A 101 3.76 -15.19 14.97
N THR A 102 2.61 -15.82 14.76
CA THR A 102 2.51 -17.28 14.54
C THR A 102 3.23 -17.72 13.26
N PHE A 103 3.22 -16.88 12.23
CA PHE A 103 3.87 -17.15 10.94
C PHE A 103 5.24 -16.51 10.78
N GLY A 104 5.81 -15.93 11.86
CA GLY A 104 7.14 -15.33 11.85
C GLY A 104 7.23 -14.01 11.09
N GLY A 105 6.10 -13.32 10.90
CA GLY A 105 6.04 -12.00 10.28
C GLY A 105 6.41 -10.87 11.22
N ASP A 106 6.49 -9.67 10.66
CA ASP A 106 6.86 -8.45 11.37
C ASP A 106 5.63 -7.54 11.54
N THR A 107 5.42 -7.04 12.75
CA THR A 107 4.44 -5.98 13.03
C THR A 107 5.17 -4.66 13.27
N VAL A 108 4.77 -3.63 12.55
CA VAL A 108 5.36 -2.30 12.60
C VAL A 108 4.38 -1.32 13.24
N ASP A 109 4.72 -0.79 14.41
CA ASP A 109 3.94 0.21 15.14
C ASP A 109 4.37 1.63 14.74
N ILE A 110 3.81 2.14 13.66
CA ILE A 110 4.22 3.45 13.11
C ILE A 110 3.90 4.61 14.07
N GLY A 111 2.80 4.53 14.80
CA GLY A 111 2.43 5.56 15.78
C GLY A 111 3.47 5.78 16.89
N LYS A 112 4.35 4.80 17.13
CA LYS A 112 5.43 4.89 18.11
C LYS A 112 6.70 5.53 17.56
N GLY A 113 6.88 5.60 16.23
CA GLY A 113 8.04 6.21 15.58
C GLY A 113 9.40 5.58 15.91
N GLY A 114 10.49 6.21 15.44
CA GLY A 114 11.86 5.84 15.77
C GLY A 114 12.21 4.39 15.43
N GLN A 115 12.78 3.67 16.39
CA GLN A 115 13.18 2.26 16.20
C GLN A 115 12.02 1.28 15.99
N PHE A 116 10.78 1.69 16.29
CA PHE A 116 9.58 0.84 16.16
C PHE A 116 8.96 0.87 14.78
N GLY A 117 9.36 1.80 13.90
CA GLY A 117 8.81 1.90 12.58
C GLY A 117 9.11 3.21 11.86
N MET A 118 10.40 3.59 11.73
CA MET A 118 10.80 4.72 10.91
C MET A 118 10.70 4.37 9.42
N ILE A 119 10.01 5.20 8.66
CA ILE A 119 10.01 5.21 7.19
C ILE A 119 10.58 6.54 6.74
N ASN A 120 11.74 6.53 6.10
CA ASN A 120 12.35 7.73 5.53
C ASN A 120 11.52 8.24 4.33
N PRO A 121 10.89 9.41 4.39
CA PRO A 121 10.12 9.92 3.26
C PRO A 121 10.97 10.19 2.01
N LEU A 122 12.28 10.42 2.18
CA LEU A 122 13.23 10.69 1.10
C LEU A 122 13.79 9.40 0.46
N GLU A 123 13.42 8.23 0.96
CA GLU A 123 13.79 6.97 0.33
C GLU A 123 13.05 6.78 -1.00
N VAL A 124 13.80 6.44 -2.04
CA VAL A 124 13.25 6.22 -3.39
C VAL A 124 12.54 4.87 -3.43
N ILE A 125 11.31 4.85 -3.90
CA ILE A 125 10.56 3.62 -4.21
C ILE A 125 10.63 3.42 -5.72
N ILE A 126 11.15 2.27 -6.15
CA ILE A 126 11.30 1.93 -7.56
C ILE A 126 9.93 1.48 -8.09
N ASP A 127 9.07 2.46 -8.39
CA ASP A 127 7.76 2.25 -9.00
C ASP A 127 7.87 2.38 -10.52
N ALA A 128 8.72 1.55 -11.13
CA ALA A 128 8.89 1.41 -12.56
C ALA A 128 8.90 -0.06 -12.92
N ASP A 129 8.36 -0.44 -14.09
CA ASP A 129 8.46 -1.82 -14.54
C ASP A 129 9.85 -2.11 -15.14
N GLU A 130 10.13 -3.42 -15.34
CA GLU A 130 11.40 -3.84 -15.91
C GLU A 130 11.65 -3.26 -17.32
N GLU A 131 10.61 -3.00 -18.11
CA GLU A 131 10.73 -2.39 -19.42
C GLU A 131 11.08 -0.91 -19.31
N GLU A 132 10.46 -0.18 -18.38
CA GLU A 132 10.79 1.20 -18.07
C GLU A 132 12.24 1.32 -17.57
N ILE A 133 12.68 0.41 -16.69
CA ILE A 133 14.05 0.38 -16.18
C ILE A 133 15.05 0.07 -17.29
N LYS A 134 14.77 -0.93 -18.15
CA LYS A 134 15.64 -1.31 -19.30
C LYS A 134 15.75 -0.21 -20.37
N GLN A 135 14.74 0.65 -20.48
CA GLN A 135 14.73 1.81 -21.39
C GLN A 135 15.47 3.04 -20.82
N GLY A 136 16.12 2.91 -19.67
CA GLY A 136 16.88 3.99 -19.04
C GLY A 136 15.97 5.06 -18.39
N LEU A 137 14.78 4.69 -17.96
CA LEU A 137 13.80 5.59 -17.34
C LEU A 137 14.06 5.83 -15.83
N GLY A 138 15.31 5.83 -15.39
CA GLY A 138 15.71 6.34 -14.07
C GLY A 138 15.17 7.75 -13.80
N TYR A 139 15.08 8.56 -14.86
CA TYR A 139 14.37 9.83 -14.86
C TYR A 139 12.94 9.72 -14.32
N THR A 140 12.21 8.67 -14.69
CA THR A 140 10.82 8.47 -14.26
C THR A 140 10.73 8.17 -12.77
N VAL A 141 11.63 7.35 -12.22
CA VAL A 141 11.66 6.96 -10.81
C VAL A 141 11.90 8.18 -9.91
N LEU A 142 12.93 8.97 -10.21
CA LEU A 142 13.24 10.16 -9.42
C LEU A 142 12.16 11.23 -9.57
N THR A 143 11.60 11.41 -10.77
CA THR A 143 10.46 12.34 -10.99
C THR A 143 9.24 11.96 -10.17
N ARG A 144 8.87 10.68 -10.15
CA ARG A 144 7.76 10.17 -9.32
C ARG A 144 8.04 10.36 -7.83
N THR A 145 9.30 10.15 -7.41
CA THR A 145 9.72 10.40 -6.02
C THR A 145 9.56 11.86 -5.64
N LEU A 146 10.01 12.79 -6.47
CA LEU A 146 9.86 14.23 -6.23
C LEU A 146 8.39 14.67 -6.18
N GLN A 147 7.55 14.12 -7.06
CA GLN A 147 6.10 14.36 -7.01
C GLN A 147 5.48 13.82 -5.71
N SER A 148 5.88 12.63 -5.28
CA SER A 148 5.44 12.03 -4.02
C SER A 148 5.87 12.86 -2.81
N LEU A 149 7.09 13.41 -2.82
CA LEU A 149 7.58 14.31 -1.76
C LEU A 149 6.81 15.64 -1.74
N LYS A 150 6.43 16.19 -2.88
CA LYS A 150 5.53 17.36 -2.94
C LYS A 150 4.15 17.03 -2.34
N ALA A 151 3.60 15.85 -2.63
CA ALA A 151 2.35 15.38 -2.04
C ALA A 151 2.48 15.22 -0.51
N PHE A 152 3.57 14.60 -0.05
CA PHE A 152 3.88 14.50 1.37
C PHE A 152 3.87 15.88 2.06
N MET A 153 4.53 16.88 1.47
CA MET A 153 4.57 18.23 2.02
C MET A 153 3.18 18.90 2.04
N ARG A 154 2.32 18.65 1.06
CA ARG A 154 0.92 19.14 1.07
C ARG A 154 0.08 18.49 2.16
N TYR A 155 0.26 17.20 2.41
CA TYR A 155 -0.44 16.51 3.51
C TYR A 155 0.09 16.96 4.88
N TYR A 156 1.39 17.23 4.97
CA TYR A 156 2.01 17.77 6.17
C TYR A 156 1.57 19.21 6.47
N ASP A 157 1.53 20.05 5.45
CA ASP A 157 1.13 21.44 5.54
C ASP A 157 0.25 21.86 4.35
N PRO A 158 -1.09 21.75 4.46
CA PRO A 158 -2.00 22.15 3.39
C PRO A 158 -1.93 23.63 3.00
N SER A 159 -1.31 24.48 3.84
CA SER A 159 -1.12 25.93 3.54
C SER A 159 0.12 26.21 2.70
N ILE A 160 0.91 25.19 2.35
CA ILE A 160 2.14 25.36 1.59
C ILE A 160 1.85 25.86 0.17
N THR A 161 2.54 26.88 -0.27
CA THR A 161 2.33 27.49 -1.59
C THR A 161 3.17 26.84 -2.68
N GLU A 162 2.77 26.96 -3.95
CA GLU A 162 3.45 26.29 -5.06
C GLU A 162 4.89 26.75 -5.26
N ASP A 163 5.19 28.02 -4.96
CA ASP A 163 6.56 28.56 -5.01
C ASP A 163 7.47 27.86 -3.97
N VAL A 164 6.96 27.65 -2.75
CA VAL A 164 7.69 26.93 -1.69
C VAL A 164 7.85 25.43 -2.03
N LEU A 165 6.83 24.80 -2.64
CA LEU A 165 6.92 23.41 -3.10
C LEU A 165 7.91 23.23 -4.26
N THR A 166 7.98 24.20 -5.15
CA THR A 166 8.97 24.20 -6.24
C THR A 166 10.37 24.31 -5.68
N MET A 167 10.60 25.26 -4.78
CA MET A 167 11.86 25.43 -4.07
C MET A 167 12.25 24.18 -3.27
N PHE A 168 11.30 23.56 -2.59
CA PHE A 168 11.51 22.28 -1.89
C PHE A 168 12.02 21.19 -2.84
N SER A 169 11.38 21.06 -4.01
CA SER A 169 11.80 20.07 -5.02
C SER A 169 13.24 20.31 -5.51
N GLU A 170 13.63 21.56 -5.73
CA GLU A 170 15.00 21.91 -6.14
C GLU A 170 16.02 21.61 -5.04
N VAL A 171 15.70 21.97 -3.79
CA VAL A 171 16.57 21.69 -2.64
C VAL A 171 16.73 20.17 -2.43
N VAL A 172 15.66 19.39 -2.59
CA VAL A 172 15.73 17.93 -2.50
C VAL A 172 16.61 17.36 -3.61
N GLN A 173 16.49 17.85 -4.85
CA GLN A 173 17.36 17.42 -5.96
C GLN A 173 18.84 17.72 -5.67
N ASP A 174 19.15 18.90 -5.16
CA ASP A 174 20.53 19.23 -4.77
C ASP A 174 21.02 18.36 -3.60
N THR A 175 20.13 18.04 -2.66
CA THR A 175 20.45 17.12 -1.58
C THR A 175 20.74 15.72 -2.13
N TYR A 176 19.91 15.21 -3.03
CA TYR A 176 20.14 13.91 -3.69
C TYR A 176 21.47 13.88 -4.44
N LYS A 177 21.81 14.92 -5.22
CA LYS A 177 23.11 15.02 -5.93
C LYS A 177 24.30 14.90 -4.99
N ARG A 178 24.21 15.44 -3.78
CA ARG A 178 25.28 15.30 -2.75
C ARG A 178 25.45 13.87 -2.25
N PHE A 179 24.43 13.03 -2.39
CA PHE A 179 24.45 11.61 -2.10
C PHE A 179 24.71 10.74 -3.35
N GLY A 180 25.08 11.35 -4.49
CA GLY A 180 25.33 10.65 -5.73
C GLY A 180 24.05 10.17 -6.43
N ILE A 181 22.90 10.76 -6.10
CA ILE A 181 21.60 10.41 -6.68
C ILE A 181 21.20 11.47 -7.68
N ASP A 182 21.01 11.07 -8.94
CA ASP A 182 20.52 11.89 -10.04
C ASP A 182 19.49 11.13 -10.89
N PHE A 183 19.10 11.70 -12.02
CA PHE A 183 18.10 11.10 -12.91
C PHE A 183 18.57 9.85 -13.65
N ASP A 184 19.89 9.62 -13.71
CA ASP A 184 20.50 8.46 -14.38
C ASP A 184 20.93 7.38 -13.37
N THR A 185 20.63 7.58 -12.07
CA THR A 185 21.06 6.67 -11.01
C THR A 185 20.37 5.31 -11.12
N ASP A 186 21.17 4.24 -11.08
CA ASP A 186 20.70 2.87 -10.88
C ASP A 186 20.50 2.58 -9.40
N PHE A 187 19.26 2.41 -9.00
CA PHE A 187 18.87 2.16 -7.61
C PHE A 187 18.94 0.68 -7.19
N SER A 188 19.32 -0.24 -8.07
CA SER A 188 19.31 -1.69 -7.82
C SER A 188 20.18 -2.12 -6.62
N HIS A 189 21.21 -1.35 -6.30
CA HIS A 189 22.15 -1.63 -5.21
C HIS A 189 21.95 -0.72 -3.98
N PHE A 190 20.98 0.17 -4.03
CA PHE A 190 20.72 1.10 -2.92
C PHE A 190 20.05 0.40 -1.75
N THR A 191 20.50 0.74 -0.56
CA THR A 191 19.91 0.35 0.71
C THR A 191 19.26 1.56 1.38
N SER A 192 18.46 1.35 2.41
CA SER A 192 17.85 2.46 3.17
C SER A 192 18.88 3.43 3.77
N ASN A 193 20.16 3.02 3.91
CA ASN A 193 21.23 3.86 4.42
C ASN A 193 21.81 4.85 3.40
N ASP A 194 21.57 4.62 2.11
CA ASP A 194 22.17 5.42 1.05
C ASP A 194 21.39 6.71 0.74
N TYR A 195 20.15 6.82 1.24
CA TYR A 195 19.31 7.99 1.01
C TYR A 195 19.53 9.10 2.05
N PRO A 196 19.41 10.39 1.68
CA PRO A 196 19.42 11.50 2.64
C PRO A 196 18.24 11.44 3.60
N THR A 197 18.30 12.24 4.66
CA THR A 197 17.21 12.49 5.60
C THR A 197 16.77 13.95 5.56
N PHE A 198 15.71 14.32 6.28
CA PHE A 198 15.30 15.71 6.38
C PHE A 198 16.36 16.60 7.03
N THR A 199 17.23 16.08 7.91
CA THR A 199 18.41 16.80 8.44
C THR A 199 19.33 17.25 7.29
N ASP A 200 19.55 16.40 6.28
CA ASP A 200 20.38 16.74 5.11
C ASP A 200 19.72 17.81 4.23
N VAL A 201 18.40 17.69 4.02
CA VAL A 201 17.60 18.71 3.30
C VAL A 201 17.67 20.04 4.04
N TYR A 202 17.50 20.06 5.35
CA TYR A 202 17.57 21.25 6.18
C TYR A 202 18.98 21.90 6.15
N ALA A 203 20.03 21.09 6.12
CA ALA A 203 21.40 21.56 5.96
C ALA A 203 21.63 22.22 4.58
N THR A 204 21.06 21.63 3.52
CA THR A 204 21.10 22.18 2.16
C THR A 204 20.37 23.53 2.09
N ILE A 205 19.18 23.66 2.70
CA ILE A 205 18.45 24.94 2.79
C ILE A 205 19.32 26.02 3.45
N LYS A 206 19.91 25.69 4.61
CA LYS A 206 20.79 26.63 5.33
C LYS A 206 21.99 27.07 4.49
N GLY A 207 22.65 26.11 3.82
CA GLY A 207 23.78 26.40 2.93
C GLY A 207 23.40 27.34 1.80
N ARG A 208 22.26 27.15 1.12
CA ARG A 208 21.76 28.05 0.07
C ARG A 208 21.45 29.46 0.61
N ILE A 209 20.79 29.56 1.77
CA ILE A 209 20.46 30.85 2.40
C ILE A 209 21.76 31.66 2.69
N LEU A 210 22.81 31.01 3.18
CA LEU A 210 24.08 31.64 3.51
C LEU A 210 24.86 32.09 2.26
N SER A 211 24.72 31.41 1.14
CA SER A 211 25.39 31.72 -0.12
C SER A 211 24.69 32.81 -0.94
N MET A 212 23.44 33.16 -0.63
CA MET A 212 22.66 34.13 -1.38
C MET A 212 22.85 35.55 -0.86
N PRO A 213 22.82 36.57 -1.78
CA PRO A 213 22.77 37.98 -1.41
C PRO A 213 21.57 38.28 -0.50
N GLU A 214 21.70 39.31 0.32
CA GLU A 214 20.56 39.80 1.10
C GLU A 214 19.48 40.42 0.16
N GLN A 215 18.19 40.23 0.55
CA GLN A 215 17.01 40.80 -0.11
C GLN A 215 16.71 40.28 -1.54
N THR A 216 16.92 39.01 -1.77
CA THR A 216 16.41 38.37 -3.00
C THR A 216 15.08 37.64 -2.72
N HIS A 217 14.17 37.66 -3.70
CA HIS A 217 12.89 36.93 -3.61
C HIS A 217 13.09 35.43 -3.36
N GLU A 218 14.11 34.86 -3.97
CA GLU A 218 14.48 33.46 -3.79
C GLU A 218 14.89 33.14 -2.33
N LYS A 219 15.64 34.08 -1.70
CA LYS A 219 16.01 33.93 -0.28
C LYS A 219 14.81 33.94 0.65
N ASP A 220 13.80 34.77 0.36
CA ASP A 220 12.54 34.82 1.12
C ASP A 220 11.77 33.51 1.01
N ILE A 221 11.74 32.89 -0.18
CA ILE A 221 11.12 31.56 -0.38
C ILE A 221 11.87 30.49 0.41
N LEU A 222 13.21 30.49 0.37
CA LEU A 222 14.04 29.56 1.14
C LEU A 222 13.86 29.72 2.64
N GLN A 223 13.72 30.95 3.15
CA GLN A 223 13.44 31.18 4.57
C GLN A 223 12.07 30.64 4.98
N ARG A 224 11.04 30.85 4.13
CA ARG A 224 9.72 30.24 4.35
C ARG A 224 9.80 28.70 4.33
N LEU A 225 10.53 28.12 3.38
CA LEU A 225 10.75 26.67 3.32
C LEU A 225 11.48 26.17 4.58
N GLN A 226 12.50 26.91 5.05
CA GLN A 226 13.23 26.57 6.28
C GLN A 226 12.30 26.47 7.48
N LEU A 227 11.36 27.41 7.63
CA LEU A 227 10.37 27.39 8.71
C LEU A 227 9.44 26.17 8.62
N LYS A 228 9.05 25.73 7.40
CA LYS A 228 8.21 24.55 7.18
C LYS A 228 8.96 23.24 7.43
N VAL A 229 10.23 23.14 7.08
CA VAL A 229 11.04 21.92 7.26
C VAL A 229 11.60 21.80 8.68
N LYS A 230 11.80 22.90 9.40
CA LYS A 230 12.36 22.88 10.76
C LYS A 230 11.65 21.93 11.72
N PRO A 231 10.32 21.88 11.83
CA PRO A 231 9.63 20.94 12.72
C PRO A 231 9.91 19.47 12.38
N LEU A 232 10.09 19.11 11.10
CA LEU A 232 10.38 17.74 10.67
C LEU A 232 11.72 17.23 11.23
N VAL A 233 12.68 18.14 11.49
CA VAL A 233 14.01 17.81 12.02
C VAL A 233 14.16 18.10 13.52
N THR A 234 13.12 18.65 14.16
CA THR A 234 13.10 18.97 15.61
C THR A 234 11.98 18.20 16.32
N GLU A 235 10.78 18.73 16.35
CA GLU A 235 9.63 18.20 17.11
C GLU A 235 9.12 16.87 16.56
N LEU A 236 9.11 16.74 15.22
CA LEU A 236 8.60 15.56 14.50
C LEU A 236 9.73 14.64 14.02
N LYS A 237 10.96 14.91 14.44
CA LYS A 237 12.14 14.12 14.06
C LYS A 237 11.93 12.62 14.22
N PHE A 238 11.25 12.23 15.28
CA PHE A 238 11.02 10.84 15.64
C PHE A 238 10.14 10.08 14.62
N TYR A 239 9.37 10.81 13.82
CA TYR A 239 8.48 10.24 12.79
C TYR A 239 9.04 10.35 11.37
N PHE A 240 9.84 11.38 11.08
CA PHE A 240 10.17 11.71 9.67
C PHE A 240 11.66 11.84 9.38
N ASP A 241 12.53 12.01 10.40
CA ASP A 241 13.94 12.32 10.16
C ASP A 241 14.84 11.18 10.64
N GLY A 242 15.01 10.21 9.80
CA GLY A 242 15.87 9.04 10.03
C GLY A 242 15.90 8.12 8.84
N LYS A 243 16.79 7.13 8.88
CA LYS A 243 16.81 6.04 7.88
C LYS A 243 15.66 5.08 8.15
N THR A 244 15.15 4.45 7.11
CA THR A 244 14.12 3.41 7.27
C THR A 244 14.66 2.25 8.09
N THR A 245 13.95 1.91 9.16
CA THR A 245 14.32 0.82 10.08
C THR A 245 13.54 -0.47 9.81
N ILE A 246 12.54 -0.40 8.94
CA ILE A 246 11.66 -1.51 8.61
C ILE A 246 12.37 -2.46 7.65
N ARG A 247 12.33 -3.74 7.94
CA ARG A 247 12.84 -4.79 7.05
C ARG A 247 11.94 -4.90 5.82
N LYS A 248 12.55 -4.92 4.63
CA LYS A 248 11.80 -5.06 3.36
C LYS A 248 11.69 -6.51 2.89
N ASP A 249 12.48 -7.40 3.47
CA ASP A 249 12.59 -8.82 3.13
C ASP A 249 11.65 -9.73 3.95
N SER A 250 10.67 -9.16 4.64
CA SER A 250 9.68 -9.90 5.40
C SER A 250 8.57 -10.41 4.48
N ASP A 251 8.32 -11.72 4.53
CA ASP A 251 7.24 -12.34 3.76
C ASP A 251 5.85 -12.01 4.33
N PHE A 252 5.78 -11.53 5.56
CA PHE A 252 4.53 -11.11 6.19
C PHE A 252 4.75 -9.87 7.04
N MET A 253 4.31 -8.71 6.52
CA MET A 253 4.42 -7.41 7.18
C MET A 253 3.07 -6.82 7.50
N VAL A 254 2.88 -6.39 8.74
CA VAL A 254 1.66 -5.73 9.22
C VAL A 254 1.99 -4.33 9.72
N PHE A 255 1.35 -3.32 9.16
CA PHE A 255 1.39 -1.93 9.63
C PHE A 255 0.24 -1.72 10.60
N ASN A 256 0.55 -1.73 11.89
CA ASN A 256 -0.39 -1.33 12.93
C ASN A 256 -0.48 0.20 12.96
N ILE A 257 -1.64 0.72 12.57
CA ILE A 257 -1.92 2.15 12.51
C ILE A 257 -2.91 2.63 13.59
N LYS A 258 -3.22 1.80 14.59
CA LYS A 258 -4.21 2.09 15.63
C LYS A 258 -3.93 3.39 16.37
N GLU A 259 -2.70 3.58 16.83
CA GLU A 259 -2.32 4.82 17.53
C GLU A 259 -2.37 6.03 16.59
N LEU A 260 -2.00 5.84 15.32
CA LEU A 260 -2.07 6.90 14.32
C LEU A 260 -3.52 7.33 14.06
N MET A 261 -4.46 6.39 14.01
CA MET A 261 -5.88 6.72 13.79
C MET A 261 -6.48 7.55 14.93
N ASN A 262 -5.97 7.40 16.15
CA ASN A 262 -6.39 8.18 17.32
C ASN A 262 -5.73 9.56 17.42
N SER A 263 -4.71 9.85 16.59
CA SER A 263 -4.06 11.16 16.55
C SER A 263 -4.82 12.13 15.64
N GLU A 264 -4.64 13.42 15.86
CA GLU A 264 -5.27 14.48 15.09
C GLU A 264 -4.24 15.33 14.33
N GLY A 265 -4.69 16.02 13.29
CA GLY A 265 -3.93 17.02 12.56
C GLY A 265 -3.17 16.52 11.34
N ASN A 266 -2.47 17.45 10.70
CA ASN A 266 -1.80 17.22 9.41
C ASN A 266 -0.62 16.26 9.49
N THR A 267 0.05 16.17 10.64
CA THR A 267 1.12 15.20 10.88
C THR A 267 0.64 13.76 10.66
N LYS A 268 -0.59 13.45 11.11
CA LYS A 268 -1.25 12.17 10.87
C LYS A 268 -1.35 11.86 9.37
N ASN A 269 -1.83 12.83 8.59
CA ASN A 269 -2.03 12.64 7.15
C ASN A 269 -0.70 12.40 6.42
N ALA A 270 0.35 13.16 6.77
CA ALA A 270 1.68 12.97 6.20
C ALA A 270 2.29 11.60 6.56
N LEU A 271 2.15 11.19 7.83
CA LEU A 271 2.64 9.89 8.29
C LEU A 271 1.89 8.75 7.61
N PHE A 272 0.56 8.88 7.51
CA PHE A 272 -0.27 7.91 6.85
C PHE A 272 0.07 7.79 5.35
N PHE A 273 0.24 8.92 4.66
CA PHE A 273 0.71 8.92 3.26
C PHE A 273 2.03 8.17 3.09
N ASN A 274 2.99 8.40 4.00
CA ASN A 274 4.29 7.76 3.96
C ASN A 274 4.18 6.23 4.14
N ILE A 275 3.28 5.77 5.04
CA ILE A 275 2.99 4.35 5.25
C ILE A 275 2.42 3.72 3.98
N LEU A 276 1.38 4.34 3.41
CA LEU A 276 0.70 3.82 2.22
C LEU A 276 1.68 3.71 1.04
N ARG A 277 2.51 4.74 0.86
CA ARG A 277 3.56 4.73 -0.15
C ARG A 277 4.55 3.59 0.06
N PHE A 278 5.02 3.38 1.29
CA PHE A 278 5.96 2.32 1.61
C PHE A 278 5.33 0.93 1.46
N ALA A 279 4.12 0.73 1.95
CA ALA A 279 3.37 -0.52 1.80
C ALA A 279 3.17 -0.89 0.32
N TRP A 280 2.86 0.10 -0.53
CA TRP A 280 2.81 -0.11 -1.97
C TRP A 280 4.16 -0.51 -2.55
N GLY A 281 5.24 0.13 -2.10
CA GLY A 281 6.61 -0.22 -2.52
C GLY A 281 6.97 -1.69 -2.29
N LEU A 282 6.47 -2.28 -1.18
CA LEU A 282 6.65 -3.70 -0.90
C LEU A 282 5.85 -4.62 -1.85
N CYS A 283 4.81 -4.09 -2.49
CA CYS A 283 3.95 -4.84 -3.41
C CYS A 283 4.45 -4.83 -4.87
N LEU A 284 5.58 -4.20 -5.16
CA LEU A 284 6.06 -4.01 -6.54
C LEU A 284 6.97 -5.13 -7.04
N ASP A 285 7.37 -6.07 -6.19
CA ASP A 285 8.16 -7.24 -6.58
C ASP A 285 7.31 -8.21 -7.40
N THR A 286 7.61 -8.32 -8.69
CA THR A 286 6.89 -9.21 -9.61
C THR A 286 7.34 -10.68 -9.54
N SER A 287 8.39 -10.98 -8.79
CA SER A 287 8.93 -12.34 -8.64
C SER A 287 8.06 -13.23 -7.75
N VAL A 288 7.24 -12.63 -6.89
CA VAL A 288 6.32 -13.29 -5.97
C VAL A 288 4.90 -12.79 -6.13
N ASN A 289 3.91 -13.61 -5.79
CA ASN A 289 2.55 -13.13 -5.62
C ASN A 289 2.42 -12.42 -4.28
N THR A 290 1.93 -11.18 -4.28
CA THR A 290 1.76 -10.37 -3.08
C THR A 290 0.29 -10.15 -2.78
N ILE A 291 -0.11 -10.20 -1.51
CA ILE A 291 -1.44 -9.81 -1.04
C ILE A 291 -1.31 -8.51 -0.23
N LEU A 292 -1.95 -7.46 -0.70
CA LEU A 292 -2.17 -6.26 0.10
C LEU A 292 -3.54 -6.35 0.77
N MET A 293 -3.53 -6.56 2.08
CA MET A 293 -4.75 -6.62 2.88
C MET A 293 -4.98 -5.29 3.59
N VAL A 294 -6.22 -4.82 3.56
CA VAL A 294 -6.67 -3.65 4.32
C VAL A 294 -7.86 -4.06 5.16
N ASP A 295 -7.65 -4.13 6.46
CA ASP A 295 -8.73 -4.38 7.41
C ASP A 295 -9.46 -3.08 7.74
N GLU A 296 -10.74 -3.18 8.11
CA GLU A 296 -11.64 -2.06 8.43
C GLU A 296 -11.48 -0.89 7.44
N ALA A 297 -11.57 -1.19 6.13
CA ALA A 297 -11.28 -0.25 5.05
C ALA A 297 -12.13 1.02 5.08
N HIS A 298 -13.25 1.05 5.82
CA HIS A 298 -14.04 2.27 6.05
C HIS A 298 -13.19 3.39 6.67
N VAL A 299 -12.15 3.04 7.42
CA VAL A 299 -11.18 4.00 7.98
C VAL A 299 -10.42 4.74 6.87
N LEU A 300 -10.15 4.07 5.74
CA LEU A 300 -9.48 4.61 4.56
C LEU A 300 -10.45 5.24 3.55
N LEU A 301 -11.72 4.84 3.58
CA LEU A 301 -12.75 5.24 2.62
C LEU A 301 -13.67 6.36 3.15
N GLY A 302 -13.50 6.79 4.40
CA GLY A 302 -14.37 7.81 5.01
C GLY A 302 -14.16 9.20 4.41
N ALA A 303 -15.18 10.05 4.52
CA ALA A 303 -15.23 11.43 4.01
C ALA A 303 -14.05 12.32 4.42
N ASN A 304 -13.35 11.98 5.49
CA ASN A 304 -12.19 12.71 5.99
C ASN A 304 -10.85 12.10 5.54
N ASN A 305 -10.85 11.11 4.65
CA ASN A 305 -9.64 10.37 4.23
C ASN A 305 -9.61 10.12 2.72
N GLU A 306 -9.72 11.19 1.91
CA GLU A 306 -9.58 11.12 0.44
C GLU A 306 -8.27 10.45 0.01
N LEU A 307 -7.19 10.65 0.78
CA LEU A 307 -5.88 10.05 0.53
C LEU A 307 -5.92 8.52 0.57
N GLY A 308 -6.57 7.94 1.57
CA GLY A 308 -6.73 6.49 1.68
C GLY A 308 -7.56 5.92 0.54
N ALA A 309 -8.65 6.60 0.17
CA ALA A 309 -9.51 6.21 -0.93
C ALA A 309 -8.77 6.26 -2.29
N ASP A 310 -8.02 7.34 -2.55
CA ASP A 310 -7.19 7.48 -3.75
C ASP A 310 -6.11 6.40 -3.83
N PHE A 311 -5.45 6.12 -2.72
CA PHE A 311 -4.47 5.05 -2.63
C PHE A 311 -5.09 3.70 -3.01
N LEU A 312 -6.19 3.30 -2.37
CA LEU A 312 -6.85 2.03 -2.66
C LEU A 312 -7.30 1.94 -4.11
N ALA A 313 -7.88 3.00 -4.67
CA ALA A 313 -8.29 3.04 -6.07
C ALA A 313 -7.11 2.90 -7.04
N GLN A 314 -5.97 3.51 -6.75
CA GLN A 314 -4.74 3.37 -7.55
C GLN A 314 -4.17 1.96 -7.47
N VAL A 315 -4.10 1.39 -6.27
CA VAL A 315 -3.63 0.01 -6.05
C VAL A 315 -4.50 -0.97 -6.83
N GLN A 316 -5.81 -0.89 -6.72
CA GLN A 316 -6.75 -1.77 -7.41
C GLN A 316 -6.56 -1.77 -8.94
N ARG A 317 -6.27 -0.61 -9.52
CA ARG A 317 -6.01 -0.49 -10.98
C ARG A 317 -4.67 -1.07 -11.40
N ARG A 318 -3.66 -1.01 -10.53
CA ARG A 318 -2.26 -1.33 -10.86
C ARG A 318 -1.80 -2.70 -10.35
N ALA A 319 -2.47 -3.26 -9.35
CA ALA A 319 -2.09 -4.47 -8.64
C ALA A 319 -1.78 -5.65 -9.57
N ARG A 320 -2.63 -5.86 -10.59
CA ARG A 320 -2.46 -6.94 -11.56
C ARG A 320 -1.09 -6.93 -12.26
N LYS A 321 -0.55 -5.73 -12.56
CA LYS A 321 0.75 -5.57 -13.24
C LYS A 321 1.92 -6.11 -12.40
N TYR A 322 1.77 -6.05 -11.07
CA TYR A 322 2.81 -6.43 -10.11
C TYR A 322 2.52 -7.77 -9.42
N ASN A 323 1.72 -8.65 -10.01
CA ASN A 323 1.31 -9.92 -9.39
C ASN A 323 0.74 -9.73 -7.98
N THR A 324 0.16 -8.56 -7.71
CA THR A 324 -0.45 -8.21 -6.44
C THR A 324 -1.95 -8.42 -6.49
N GLY A 325 -2.50 -9.07 -5.47
CA GLY A 325 -3.91 -9.14 -5.17
C GLY A 325 -4.24 -8.26 -3.97
N THR A 326 -5.48 -7.78 -3.88
CA THR A 326 -5.93 -7.04 -2.70
C THR A 326 -7.01 -7.81 -1.95
N ILE A 327 -7.05 -7.65 -0.63
CA ILE A 327 -8.15 -8.08 0.23
C ILE A 327 -8.59 -6.85 1.02
N ILE A 328 -9.76 -6.31 0.65
CA ILE A 328 -10.35 -5.16 1.30
C ILE A 328 -11.50 -5.65 2.18
N ILE A 329 -11.44 -5.38 3.48
CA ILE A 329 -12.45 -5.81 4.45
C ILE A 329 -13.17 -4.57 4.97
N THR A 330 -14.49 -4.58 4.89
CA THR A 330 -15.31 -3.49 5.44
C THR A 330 -16.67 -4.00 5.93
N GLN A 331 -17.38 -3.15 6.68
CA GLN A 331 -18.63 -3.56 7.31
C GLN A 331 -19.84 -3.35 6.40
N GLN A 332 -19.80 -2.36 5.52
CA GLN A 332 -20.96 -1.97 4.72
C GLN A 332 -20.57 -1.63 3.27
N PRO A 333 -21.41 -2.02 2.29
CA PRO A 333 -21.24 -1.58 0.90
C PRO A 333 -21.32 -0.06 0.74
N SER A 334 -22.05 0.64 1.64
CA SER A 334 -22.18 2.10 1.65
C SER A 334 -20.86 2.83 1.85
N ASP A 335 -19.84 2.19 2.44
CA ASP A 335 -18.49 2.77 2.60
C ASP A 335 -17.85 3.14 1.25
N PHE A 336 -18.22 2.42 0.17
CA PHE A 336 -17.79 2.72 -1.20
C PHE A 336 -18.66 3.77 -1.91
N SER A 337 -19.74 4.21 -1.28
CA SER A 337 -20.76 5.12 -1.87
C SER A 337 -20.81 6.46 -1.17
N ASP A 338 -19.89 6.75 -0.26
CA ASP A 338 -19.79 8.07 0.39
C ASP A 338 -19.59 9.14 -0.69
N PRO A 339 -20.40 10.22 -0.70
CA PRO A 339 -20.31 11.29 -1.70
C PRO A 339 -18.92 11.90 -1.86
N ALA A 340 -18.12 11.95 -0.79
CA ALA A 340 -16.77 12.49 -0.81
C ALA A 340 -15.77 11.61 -1.58
N VAL A 341 -15.99 10.29 -1.62
CA VAL A 341 -15.07 9.29 -2.22
C VAL A 341 -15.76 8.37 -3.22
N ILE A 342 -16.94 8.75 -3.74
CA ILE A 342 -17.77 7.91 -4.61
C ILE A 342 -17.04 7.45 -5.88
N THR A 343 -16.20 8.30 -6.45
CA THR A 343 -15.42 7.96 -7.67
C THR A 343 -14.38 6.90 -7.37
N GLN A 344 -13.70 6.99 -6.24
CA GLN A 344 -12.71 6.04 -5.77
C GLN A 344 -13.39 4.73 -5.35
N GLY A 345 -14.46 4.82 -4.57
CA GLY A 345 -15.24 3.66 -4.12
C GLY A 345 -15.78 2.85 -5.28
N LYS A 346 -16.34 3.50 -6.30
CA LYS A 346 -16.78 2.84 -7.54
C LYS A 346 -15.62 2.18 -8.26
N ALA A 347 -14.48 2.86 -8.38
CA ALA A 347 -13.31 2.29 -9.05
C ALA A 347 -12.79 1.04 -8.31
N ILE A 348 -12.83 1.03 -6.97
CA ILE A 348 -12.46 -0.13 -6.15
C ILE A 348 -13.43 -1.28 -6.41
N PHE A 349 -14.72 -1.02 -6.39
CA PHE A 349 -15.74 -2.05 -6.56
C PHE A 349 -15.71 -2.67 -7.98
N ASP A 350 -15.62 -1.83 -9.01
CA ASP A 350 -15.57 -2.24 -10.41
C ASP A 350 -14.30 -3.04 -10.76
N ASN A 351 -13.21 -2.88 -10.00
CA ASN A 351 -11.95 -3.63 -10.15
C ASN A 351 -11.81 -4.81 -9.17
N SER A 352 -12.88 -5.22 -8.50
CA SER A 352 -12.89 -6.41 -7.65
C SER A 352 -13.57 -7.59 -8.35
N SER A 353 -13.14 -8.81 -8.02
CA SER A 353 -13.61 -10.07 -8.63
C SER A 353 -14.50 -10.84 -7.68
#